data_480fda6243f68397ab96c96423b2bc74
#
_entry.id   480fda6243f68397ab96c96423b2bc74
#
_cell.length_a   1.000
_cell.length_b   1.000
_cell.length_c   1.000
_cell.angle_alpha   90.00
_cell.angle_beta   90.00
_cell.angle_gamma   90.00
#
_symmetry.space_group_name_H-M   'P 1'
#
loop_
_entity.id
_entity.type
_entity.pdbx_description
1 polymer ?
#
loop_
_entity_poly.entity_id
_entity_poly.type
_entity_poly.pdbx_seq_one_letter_code
_entity_poly.pdbx_strand_id
1 'polypeptide(L)'
;SGNKILKLRYTLELALQQKKSGVFTFGGAFSNHLAAVAEACQRLELTSTAYVRTDKLDDNNPTLAYCAKRGMTLIPLDRSSYRQRNNADFLAQLQQGHPQLMAVPEGGSSVEGAAGIGTINFANAPSGTADLVCCATASGGTLAGLIANPLMPTDTQVLGLSVVNDSSLPQRIMQLLPAHCSTRQWQLNADFIGAGYARFDTQLLDFCREMAQQHLFVEPVYTGKALYALMQLIAQQKLSARRISFFH
;
A
#
# COMPACT_ATOMS: atom_id res chain seq x y z
N SER A 1 -7.54 -7.83 3.71
CA SER A 1 -7.10 -6.61 2.98
C SER A 1 -5.95 -5.87 3.68
N GLY A 2 -5.48 -6.35 4.84
CA GLY A 2 -4.36 -5.76 5.57
C GLY A 2 -4.48 -4.24 5.74
N ASN A 3 -3.37 -3.54 5.57
CA ASN A 3 -3.26 -2.09 5.75
C ASN A 3 -4.15 -1.24 4.83
N LYS A 4 -4.70 -1.79 3.74
CA LYS A 4 -5.43 -1.01 2.73
C LYS A 4 -6.76 -0.50 3.25
N ILE A 5 -7.44 -1.23 4.13
CA ILE A 5 -8.71 -0.78 4.70
C ILE A 5 -8.54 0.50 5.54
N LEU A 6 -7.45 0.59 6.30
CA LEU A 6 -7.14 1.78 7.08
C LEU A 6 -6.86 2.99 6.17
N LYS A 7 -6.12 2.77 5.09
CA LYS A 7 -5.82 3.84 4.11
C LYS A 7 -7.04 4.32 3.33
N LEU A 8 -8.05 3.48 3.15
CA LEU A 8 -9.27 3.83 2.44
C LEU A 8 -10.31 4.50 3.33
N ARG A 9 -10.24 4.30 4.64
CA ARG A 9 -11.27 4.72 5.59
C ARG A 9 -11.71 6.17 5.38
N TYR A 10 -10.85 7.13 5.57
CA TYR A 10 -11.22 8.54 5.51
C TYR A 10 -11.59 9.01 4.09
N THR A 11 -10.96 8.45 3.06
CA THR A 11 -11.33 8.77 1.67
C THR A 11 -12.73 8.26 1.32
N LEU A 12 -13.10 7.06 1.78
CA LEU A 12 -14.45 6.54 1.54
C LEU A 12 -15.50 7.24 2.42
N GLU A 13 -15.18 7.58 3.66
CA GLU A 13 -16.03 8.42 4.51
C GLU A 13 -16.31 9.78 3.83
N LEU A 14 -15.29 10.41 3.25
CA LEU A 14 -15.42 11.67 2.51
C LEU A 14 -16.28 11.50 1.26
N ALA A 15 -16.12 10.39 0.51
CA ALA A 15 -16.94 10.10 -0.66
C ALA A 15 -18.43 10.00 -0.29
N LEU A 16 -18.75 9.33 0.80
CA LEU A 16 -20.12 9.23 1.31
C LEU A 16 -20.67 10.59 1.76
N GLN A 17 -19.89 11.38 2.49
CA GLN A 17 -20.29 12.73 2.94
C GLN A 17 -20.56 13.66 1.75
N GLN A 18 -19.77 13.57 0.69
CA GLN A 18 -19.95 14.33 -0.55
C GLN A 18 -21.00 13.74 -1.49
N LYS A 19 -21.72 12.69 -1.05
CA LYS A 19 -22.75 12.00 -1.85
C LYS A 19 -22.23 11.53 -3.21
N LYS A 20 -20.97 11.10 -3.29
CA LYS A 20 -20.41 10.50 -4.49
C LYS A 20 -21.04 9.12 -4.69
N SER A 21 -21.31 8.76 -5.95
CA SER A 21 -21.82 7.42 -6.29
C SER A 21 -20.77 6.32 -6.22
N GLY A 22 -19.49 6.70 -6.12
CA GLY A 22 -18.39 5.74 -6.05
C GLY A 22 -17.02 6.38 -6.15
N VAL A 23 -16.03 5.57 -6.50
CA VAL A 23 -14.64 6.00 -6.62
C VAL A 23 -14.00 5.48 -7.91
N PHE A 24 -12.96 6.19 -8.39
CA PHE A 24 -12.03 5.62 -9.34
C PHE A 24 -10.60 5.61 -8.80
N THR A 25 -9.80 4.63 -9.22
CA THR A 25 -8.45 4.45 -8.70
C THR A 25 -7.51 3.82 -9.74
N PHE A 26 -6.25 3.65 -9.37
CA PHE A 26 -5.19 3.09 -10.21
C PHE A 26 -4.50 1.92 -9.52
N GLY A 27 -4.04 0.94 -10.31
CA GLY A 27 -3.25 -0.16 -9.78
C GLY A 27 -2.68 -1.05 -10.87
N GLY A 28 -1.68 -1.85 -10.53
CA GLY A 28 -1.21 -2.94 -11.38
C GLY A 28 -2.13 -4.17 -11.29
N ALA A 29 -1.94 -5.13 -12.18
CA ALA A 29 -2.78 -6.33 -12.26
C ALA A 29 -2.78 -7.21 -10.99
N PHE A 30 -1.77 -7.11 -10.12
CA PHE A 30 -1.69 -7.83 -8.84
C PHE A 30 -1.83 -6.88 -7.63
N SER A 31 -2.59 -5.80 -7.78
CA SER A 31 -2.68 -4.77 -6.77
C SER A 31 -3.63 -5.15 -5.62
N ASN A 32 -3.08 -5.33 -4.43
CA ASN A 32 -3.87 -5.47 -3.19
C ASN A 32 -4.74 -4.24 -2.90
N HIS A 33 -4.40 -3.08 -3.45
CA HIS A 33 -5.21 -1.88 -3.33
C HIS A 33 -6.49 -2.00 -4.14
N LEU A 34 -6.43 -2.47 -5.40
CA LEU A 34 -7.63 -2.68 -6.21
C LEU A 34 -8.59 -3.64 -5.55
N ALA A 35 -8.09 -4.77 -5.05
CA ALA A 35 -8.91 -5.75 -4.32
C ALA A 35 -9.58 -5.15 -3.07
N ALA A 36 -8.85 -4.31 -2.32
CA ALA A 36 -9.40 -3.66 -1.14
C ALA A 36 -10.46 -2.60 -1.48
N VAL A 37 -10.25 -1.81 -2.55
CA VAL A 37 -11.24 -0.82 -3.04
C VAL A 37 -12.49 -1.53 -3.51
N ALA A 38 -12.38 -2.59 -4.32
CA ALA A 38 -13.51 -3.34 -4.82
C ALA A 38 -14.37 -3.91 -3.69
N GLU A 39 -13.74 -4.55 -2.68
CA GLU A 39 -14.42 -5.08 -1.51
C GLU A 39 -15.08 -3.99 -0.67
N ALA A 40 -14.38 -2.91 -0.40
CA ALA A 40 -14.91 -1.82 0.43
C ALA A 40 -16.09 -1.11 -0.25
N CYS A 41 -15.97 -0.82 -1.56
CA CYS A 41 -17.05 -0.20 -2.32
C CYS A 41 -18.29 -1.10 -2.41
N GLN A 42 -18.12 -2.40 -2.65
CA GLN A 42 -19.24 -3.35 -2.66
C GLN A 42 -19.99 -3.33 -1.32
N ARG A 43 -19.28 -3.33 -0.18
CA ARG A 43 -19.89 -3.30 1.15
C ARG A 43 -20.59 -1.99 1.49
N LEU A 44 -20.14 -0.88 0.89
CA LEU A 44 -20.70 0.46 1.09
C LEU A 44 -21.71 0.86 0.02
N GLU A 45 -22.05 -0.07 -0.89
CA GLU A 45 -22.95 0.16 -2.01
C GLU A 45 -22.47 1.29 -2.94
N LEU A 46 -21.15 1.50 -3.00
CA LEU A 46 -20.50 2.43 -3.89
C LEU A 46 -20.04 1.73 -5.17
N THR A 47 -20.11 2.41 -6.30
CA THR A 47 -19.47 1.94 -7.54
C THR A 47 -17.96 2.09 -7.45
N SER A 48 -17.21 1.25 -8.17
CA SER A 48 -15.76 1.38 -8.25
C SER A 48 -15.25 1.17 -9.67
N THR A 49 -14.30 2.00 -10.08
CA THR A 49 -13.61 1.92 -11.38
C THR A 49 -12.11 1.87 -11.14
N ALA A 50 -11.40 0.97 -11.79
CA ALA A 50 -9.95 0.88 -11.72
C ALA A 50 -9.31 1.03 -13.09
N TYR A 51 -8.36 1.96 -13.20
CA TYR A 51 -7.42 2.06 -14.32
C TYR A 51 -6.24 1.14 -14.05
N VAL A 52 -6.23 0.00 -14.75
CA VAL A 52 -5.26 -1.07 -14.54
C VAL A 52 -4.06 -0.89 -15.45
N ARG A 53 -2.84 -0.88 -14.88
CA ARG A 53 -1.61 -0.82 -15.66
C ARG A 53 -1.38 -2.10 -16.45
N THR A 54 -1.95 -2.17 -17.63
CA THR A 54 -1.83 -3.28 -18.59
C THR A 54 -2.28 -2.81 -19.97
N ASP A 55 -1.74 -3.39 -21.01
CA ASP A 55 -2.21 -3.15 -22.39
C ASP A 55 -3.49 -3.95 -22.68
N LYS A 56 -3.69 -5.07 -21.97
CA LYS A 56 -4.87 -5.93 -22.08
C LYS A 56 -5.19 -6.56 -20.72
N LEU A 57 -6.47 -6.61 -20.38
CA LEU A 57 -6.93 -7.33 -19.18
C LEU A 57 -6.79 -8.84 -19.41
N ASP A 58 -6.34 -9.53 -18.37
CA ASP A 58 -6.25 -10.99 -18.33
C ASP A 58 -7.33 -11.52 -17.39
N ASP A 59 -8.33 -12.19 -17.95
CA ASP A 59 -9.46 -12.73 -17.21
C ASP A 59 -9.05 -13.85 -16.24
N ASN A 60 -7.90 -14.50 -16.48
CA ASN A 60 -7.35 -15.52 -15.58
C ASN A 60 -6.52 -14.91 -14.43
N ASN A 61 -6.28 -13.59 -14.42
CA ASN A 61 -5.59 -12.96 -13.31
C ASN A 61 -6.47 -12.98 -12.05
N PRO A 62 -6.04 -13.65 -10.95
CA PRO A 62 -6.88 -13.85 -9.78
C PRO A 62 -7.30 -12.55 -9.09
N THR A 63 -6.45 -11.53 -9.13
CA THR A 63 -6.75 -10.22 -8.52
C THR A 63 -7.80 -9.47 -9.34
N LEU A 64 -7.65 -9.44 -10.67
CA LEU A 64 -8.61 -8.76 -11.56
C LEU A 64 -9.95 -9.48 -11.56
N ALA A 65 -9.97 -10.82 -11.62
CA ALA A 65 -11.19 -11.63 -11.49
C ALA A 65 -11.91 -11.38 -10.15
N TYR A 66 -11.13 -11.28 -9.05
CA TYR A 66 -11.69 -10.92 -7.75
C TYR A 66 -12.35 -9.53 -7.75
N CYS A 67 -11.70 -8.53 -8.35
CA CYS A 67 -12.23 -7.16 -8.45
C CYS A 67 -13.51 -7.12 -9.30
N ALA A 68 -13.49 -7.74 -10.47
CA ALA A 68 -14.65 -7.82 -11.38
C ALA A 68 -15.85 -8.51 -10.72
N LYS A 69 -15.63 -9.61 -10.00
CA LYS A 69 -16.69 -10.33 -9.24
C LYS A 69 -17.36 -9.44 -8.19
N ARG A 70 -16.67 -8.38 -7.71
CA ARG A 70 -17.22 -7.40 -6.75
C ARG A 70 -17.81 -6.16 -7.41
N GLY A 71 -18.03 -6.21 -8.73
CA GLY A 71 -18.66 -5.13 -9.47
C GLY A 71 -17.72 -3.97 -9.82
N MET A 72 -16.39 -4.14 -9.67
CA MET A 72 -15.43 -3.12 -10.11
C MET A 72 -15.31 -3.11 -11.63
N THR A 73 -15.49 -1.94 -12.22
CA THR A 73 -15.20 -1.71 -13.64
C THR A 73 -13.69 -1.63 -13.83
N LEU A 74 -13.12 -2.49 -14.68
CA LEU A 74 -11.70 -2.53 -14.99
C LEU A 74 -11.45 -1.91 -16.36
N ILE A 75 -10.57 -0.92 -16.42
CA ILE A 75 -10.17 -0.22 -17.65
C ILE A 75 -8.67 -0.41 -17.85
N PRO A 76 -8.21 -1.03 -18.94
CA PRO A 76 -6.80 -1.15 -19.21
C PRO A 76 -6.21 0.23 -19.50
N LEU A 77 -5.02 0.49 -18.96
CA LEU A 77 -4.28 1.72 -19.16
C LEU A 77 -2.83 1.37 -19.47
N ASP A 78 -2.35 1.78 -20.65
CA ASP A 78 -1.00 1.56 -21.09
C ASP A 78 0.04 2.22 -20.15
N ARG A 79 1.30 1.81 -20.26
CA ARG A 79 2.36 2.27 -19.34
C ARG A 79 2.63 3.77 -19.43
N SER A 80 2.46 4.39 -20.60
CA SER A 80 2.72 5.82 -20.79
C SER A 80 1.64 6.66 -20.11
N SER A 81 0.38 6.32 -20.34
CA SER A 81 -0.78 6.93 -19.69
C SER A 81 -0.78 6.69 -18.19
N TYR A 82 -0.43 5.47 -17.74
CA TYR A 82 -0.35 5.15 -16.33
C TYR A 82 0.70 5.97 -15.55
N ARG A 83 1.77 6.42 -16.21
CA ARG A 83 2.76 7.33 -15.60
C ARG A 83 2.15 8.68 -15.23
N GLN A 84 1.07 9.09 -15.93
CA GLN A 84 0.36 10.36 -15.68
C GLN A 84 -0.60 10.30 -14.48
N ARG A 85 -0.79 9.17 -13.83
CA ARG A 85 -1.79 8.96 -12.74
C ARG A 85 -1.67 9.92 -11.55
N ASN A 86 -0.56 10.60 -11.40
CA ASN A 86 -0.33 11.64 -10.37
C ASN A 86 -0.26 13.06 -10.99
N ASN A 87 -0.43 13.20 -12.31
CA ASN A 87 -0.46 14.49 -12.97
C ASN A 87 -1.84 15.14 -12.76
N ALA A 88 -1.85 16.42 -12.34
CA ALA A 88 -3.08 17.12 -11.99
C ALA A 88 -4.03 17.28 -13.18
N ASP A 89 -3.51 17.59 -14.37
CA ASP A 89 -4.31 17.79 -15.58
C ASP A 89 -4.95 16.48 -16.04
N PHE A 90 -4.19 15.38 -16.00
CA PHE A 90 -4.70 14.04 -16.32
C PHE A 90 -5.79 13.60 -15.34
N LEU A 91 -5.59 13.83 -14.05
CA LEU A 91 -6.61 13.54 -13.03
C LEU A 91 -7.85 14.41 -13.20
N ALA A 92 -7.69 15.70 -13.52
CA ALA A 92 -8.81 16.61 -13.81
C ALA A 92 -9.62 16.16 -15.04
N GLN A 93 -8.94 15.71 -16.10
CA GLN A 93 -9.60 15.15 -17.29
C GLN A 93 -10.42 13.90 -16.95
N LEU A 94 -9.84 12.97 -16.18
CA LEU A 94 -10.57 11.77 -15.73
C LEU A 94 -11.75 12.13 -14.84
N GLN A 95 -11.57 13.10 -13.94
CA GLN A 95 -12.64 13.57 -13.05
C GLN A 95 -13.79 14.23 -13.83
N GLN A 96 -13.52 14.93 -14.93
CA GLN A 96 -14.56 15.47 -15.83
C GLN A 96 -15.37 14.34 -16.48
N GLY A 97 -14.72 13.23 -16.86
CA GLY A 97 -15.39 12.04 -17.38
C GLY A 97 -16.20 11.27 -16.32
N HIS A 98 -15.89 11.48 -15.05
CA HIS A 98 -16.51 10.78 -13.92
C HIS A 98 -16.88 11.74 -12.77
N PRO A 99 -17.78 12.73 -12.99
CA PRO A 99 -18.04 13.79 -11.99
C PRO A 99 -18.63 13.27 -10.68
N GLN A 100 -19.30 12.11 -10.74
CA GLN A 100 -19.90 11.47 -9.57
C GLN A 100 -18.98 10.53 -8.81
N LEU A 101 -17.78 10.25 -9.34
CA LEU A 101 -16.79 9.43 -8.65
C LEU A 101 -15.76 10.30 -7.94
N MET A 102 -15.21 9.79 -6.83
CA MET A 102 -14.07 10.41 -6.16
C MET A 102 -12.78 9.72 -6.60
N ALA A 103 -11.75 10.51 -6.86
CA ALA A 103 -10.42 9.97 -7.16
C ALA A 103 -9.76 9.43 -5.88
N VAL A 104 -9.30 8.17 -5.93
CA VAL A 104 -8.49 7.54 -4.89
C VAL A 104 -7.10 7.30 -5.46
N PRO A 105 -6.03 7.90 -4.91
CA PRO A 105 -4.68 7.71 -5.41
C PRO A 105 -4.23 6.24 -5.36
N GLU A 106 -3.27 5.88 -6.22
CA GLU A 106 -2.68 4.53 -6.23
C GLU A 106 -2.23 4.13 -4.82
N GLY A 107 -2.64 2.92 -4.42
CA GLY A 107 -2.31 2.38 -3.10
C GLY A 107 -2.99 3.09 -1.93
N GLY A 108 -3.96 3.98 -2.16
CA GLY A 108 -4.57 4.84 -1.13
C GLY A 108 -3.55 5.79 -0.50
N SER A 109 -2.57 6.28 -1.29
CA SER A 109 -1.46 7.09 -0.78
C SER A 109 -1.80 8.57 -0.88
N SER A 110 -2.52 9.05 0.12
CA SER A 110 -2.89 10.45 0.34
C SER A 110 -2.63 10.81 1.81
N VAL A 111 -2.82 12.06 2.16
CA VAL A 111 -2.75 12.54 3.55
C VAL A 111 -3.81 11.84 4.41
N GLU A 112 -5.03 11.68 3.90
CA GLU A 112 -6.13 10.95 4.55
C GLU A 112 -5.77 9.46 4.72
N GLY A 113 -5.16 8.85 3.71
CA GLY A 113 -4.69 7.48 3.79
C GLY A 113 -3.59 7.26 4.82
N ALA A 114 -2.66 8.21 4.93
CA ALA A 114 -1.64 8.20 5.97
C ALA A 114 -2.26 8.39 7.36
N ALA A 115 -3.21 9.33 7.51
CA ALA A 115 -3.94 9.56 8.75
C ALA A 115 -4.71 8.30 9.20
N GLY A 116 -5.29 7.55 8.25
CA GLY A 116 -5.97 6.29 8.55
C GLY A 116 -5.03 5.24 9.18
N ILE A 117 -3.77 5.16 8.75
CA ILE A 117 -2.76 4.32 9.39
C ILE A 117 -2.46 4.82 10.82
N GLY A 118 -2.51 6.13 11.05
CA GLY A 118 -2.29 6.75 12.36
C GLY A 118 -3.33 6.41 13.44
N THR A 119 -4.37 5.65 13.12
CA THR A 119 -5.47 5.31 14.06
C THR A 119 -5.20 4.10 14.95
N ILE A 120 -4.09 3.38 14.74
CA ILE A 120 -3.74 2.17 15.49
C ILE A 120 -2.28 2.27 15.98
N ASN A 121 -2.03 1.89 17.23
CA ASN A 121 -0.67 1.76 17.74
C ASN A 121 -0.06 0.42 17.30
N PHE A 122 0.76 0.45 16.24
CA PHE A 122 1.42 -0.73 15.70
C PHE A 122 2.68 -1.15 16.45
N ALA A 123 3.17 -0.33 17.39
CA ALA A 123 4.25 -0.71 18.29
C ALA A 123 3.76 -1.61 19.43
N ASN A 124 2.46 -1.69 19.68
CA ASN A 124 1.90 -2.47 20.78
C ASN A 124 1.79 -3.94 20.38
N ALA A 125 2.51 -4.81 21.06
CA ALA A 125 2.48 -6.26 20.87
C ALA A 125 2.31 -6.98 22.20
N PRO A 126 1.80 -8.24 22.22
CA PRO A 126 1.66 -9.02 23.45
C PRO A 126 2.98 -9.18 24.23
N SER A 127 4.12 -9.17 23.52
CA SER A 127 5.46 -9.27 24.10
C SER A 127 6.04 -7.94 24.60
N GLY A 128 5.28 -6.85 24.54
CA GLY A 128 5.68 -5.49 24.90
C GLY A 128 5.79 -4.55 23.70
N THR A 129 6.21 -3.32 23.96
CA THR A 129 6.34 -2.29 22.94
C THR A 129 7.49 -2.59 21.97
N ALA A 130 7.25 -2.48 20.69
CA ALA A 130 8.26 -2.67 19.66
C ALA A 130 9.19 -1.44 19.55
N ASP A 131 10.48 -1.71 19.44
CA ASP A 131 11.51 -0.67 19.21
C ASP A 131 11.51 -0.23 17.72
N LEU A 132 11.07 -1.13 16.83
CA LEU A 132 11.05 -0.94 15.39
C LEU A 132 9.73 -1.44 14.81
N VAL A 133 9.07 -0.61 14.01
CA VAL A 133 7.91 -1.00 13.19
C VAL A 133 8.30 -0.99 11.72
N CYS A 134 8.06 -2.11 11.04
CA CYS A 134 8.43 -2.29 9.63
C CYS A 134 7.20 -2.49 8.75
N CYS A 135 7.26 -2.04 7.50
CA CYS A 135 6.22 -2.32 6.50
C CYS A 135 6.78 -2.44 5.08
N ALA A 136 6.05 -3.18 4.23
CA ALA A 136 6.27 -3.16 2.78
C ALA A 136 5.95 -1.77 2.23
N THR A 137 6.88 -1.21 1.43
CA THR A 137 6.76 0.14 0.90
C THR A 137 6.81 0.15 -0.62
N ALA A 138 5.70 0.52 -1.25
CA ALA A 138 5.59 0.67 -2.71
C ALA A 138 5.12 2.07 -3.11
N SER A 139 3.99 2.55 -2.59
CA SER A 139 3.43 3.88 -2.87
C SER A 139 3.75 4.92 -1.78
N GLY A 140 4.34 4.52 -0.66
CA GLY A 140 4.79 5.38 0.43
C GLY A 140 3.76 5.67 1.52
N GLY A 141 2.45 5.61 1.23
CA GLY A 141 1.42 6.08 2.16
C GLY A 141 1.33 5.29 3.48
N THR A 142 1.64 3.98 3.50
CA THR A 142 1.69 3.21 4.75
C THR A 142 2.86 3.67 5.61
N LEU A 143 4.04 3.82 5.01
CA LEU A 143 5.23 4.27 5.72
C LEU A 143 5.04 5.70 6.27
N ALA A 144 4.50 6.62 5.45
CA ALA A 144 4.18 7.97 5.91
C ALA A 144 3.22 7.96 7.10
N GLY A 145 2.18 7.12 7.06
CA GLY A 145 1.24 6.99 8.17
C GLY A 145 1.86 6.40 9.45
N LEU A 146 2.81 5.48 9.34
CA LEU A 146 3.57 4.96 10.49
C LEU A 146 4.50 6.03 11.07
N ILE A 147 5.20 6.80 10.23
CA ILE A 147 6.07 7.90 10.65
C ILE A 147 5.26 8.95 11.43
N ALA A 148 4.12 9.35 10.89
CA ALA A 148 3.26 10.38 11.47
C ALA A 148 2.32 9.87 12.58
N ASN A 149 2.38 8.58 12.95
CA ASN A 149 1.44 7.96 13.86
C ASN A 149 1.54 8.55 15.28
N PRO A 150 0.49 9.25 15.78
CA PRO A 150 0.54 9.90 17.09
C PRO A 150 0.36 8.91 18.25
N LEU A 151 -0.09 7.68 17.99
CA LEU A 151 -0.36 6.67 19.01
C LEU A 151 0.86 5.80 19.31
N MET A 152 1.87 5.79 18.42
CA MET A 152 3.12 5.06 18.66
C MET A 152 4.08 5.89 19.52
N PRO A 153 4.87 5.27 20.41
CA PRO A 153 5.93 5.96 21.15
C PRO A 153 6.88 6.72 20.21
N THR A 154 7.36 7.88 20.63
CA THR A 154 8.22 8.74 19.80
C THR A 154 9.59 8.17 19.51
N ASP A 155 10.08 7.29 20.39
CA ASP A 155 11.35 6.55 20.28
C ASP A 155 11.24 5.28 19.43
N THR A 156 10.03 4.82 19.10
CA THR A 156 9.84 3.71 18.15
C THR A 156 10.33 4.13 16.76
N GLN A 157 11.30 3.42 16.23
CA GLN A 157 11.81 3.62 14.86
C GLN A 157 10.86 3.02 13.82
N VAL A 158 10.91 3.55 12.59
CA VAL A 158 10.10 3.05 11.49
C VAL A 158 10.98 2.68 10.30
N LEU A 159 10.82 1.46 9.77
CA LEU A 159 11.55 0.96 8.62
C LEU A 159 10.61 0.62 7.46
N GLY A 160 10.74 1.36 6.37
CA GLY A 160 10.16 1.00 5.08
C GLY A 160 11.05 0.01 4.35
N LEU A 161 10.48 -1.10 3.90
CA LEU A 161 11.16 -2.09 3.07
C LEU A 161 10.63 -1.92 1.64
N SER A 162 11.44 -1.28 0.77
CA SER A 162 11.02 -1.00 -0.61
C SER A 162 10.85 -2.29 -1.39
N VAL A 163 9.73 -2.41 -2.08
CA VAL A 163 9.40 -3.56 -2.94
C VAL A 163 9.29 -3.17 -4.41
N VAL A 164 9.61 -1.92 -4.70
CA VAL A 164 9.61 -1.33 -6.05
C VAL A 164 10.91 -0.56 -6.29
N ASN A 165 11.39 -0.57 -7.52
CA ASN A 165 12.51 0.27 -7.93
C ASN A 165 11.97 1.63 -8.37
N ASP A 166 11.90 2.58 -7.43
CA ASP A 166 11.35 3.91 -7.66
C ASP A 166 12.15 4.96 -6.86
N SER A 167 13.02 5.67 -7.53
CA SER A 167 13.87 6.71 -6.93
C SER A 167 13.10 7.91 -6.38
N SER A 168 11.84 8.11 -6.81
CA SER A 168 10.98 9.19 -6.30
C SER A 168 10.27 8.84 -4.98
N LEU A 169 10.38 7.59 -4.53
CA LEU A 169 9.65 7.11 -3.35
C LEU A 169 9.96 7.89 -2.06
N PRO A 170 11.22 8.25 -1.73
CA PRO A 170 11.51 9.06 -0.55
C PRO A 170 10.82 10.44 -0.60
N GLN A 171 10.85 11.11 -1.75
CA GLN A 171 10.19 12.40 -1.92
C GLN A 171 8.68 12.30 -1.75
N ARG A 172 8.04 11.27 -2.32
CA ARG A 172 6.60 11.04 -2.15
C ARG A 172 6.22 10.77 -0.70
N ILE A 173 7.04 10.03 0.05
CA ILE A 173 6.81 9.80 1.47
C ILE A 173 6.81 11.15 2.21
N MET A 174 7.83 11.99 1.97
CA MET A 174 7.93 13.30 2.59
C MET A 174 6.74 14.21 2.29
N GLN A 175 6.20 14.17 1.06
CA GLN A 175 5.02 14.94 0.66
C GLN A 175 3.72 14.49 1.38
N LEU A 176 3.68 13.27 1.89
CA LEU A 176 2.54 12.73 2.63
C LEU A 176 2.62 13.00 4.13
N LEU A 177 3.76 13.49 4.63
CA LEU A 177 3.94 13.80 6.05
C LEU A 177 3.30 15.16 6.36
N PRO A 178 2.61 15.29 7.51
CA PRO A 178 2.16 16.59 7.99
C PRO A 178 3.35 17.54 8.20
N ALA A 179 3.16 18.83 7.95
CA ALA A 179 4.21 19.87 8.08
C ALA A 179 4.84 19.92 9.50
N HIS A 180 4.08 19.54 10.51
CA HIS A 180 4.52 19.46 11.91
C HIS A 180 4.86 18.03 12.36
N CYS A 181 5.07 17.13 11.40
CA CYS A 181 5.37 15.74 11.72
C CYS A 181 6.67 15.65 12.54
N SER A 182 6.60 14.85 13.58
CA SER A 182 7.63 14.68 14.58
C SER A 182 8.96 14.21 13.98
N THR A 183 10.02 14.43 14.74
CA THR A 183 11.38 13.97 14.53
C THR A 183 11.55 12.44 14.62
N ARG A 184 10.47 11.64 14.45
CA ARG A 184 10.56 10.17 14.50
C ARG A 184 11.62 9.66 13.53
N GLN A 185 12.52 8.84 14.01
CA GLN A 185 13.54 8.21 13.19
C GLN A 185 12.91 7.20 12.24
N TRP A 186 13.18 7.36 10.96
CA TRP A 186 12.75 6.42 9.95
C TRP A 186 13.79 6.19 8.87
N GLN A 187 13.72 5.05 8.23
CA GLN A 187 14.59 4.66 7.14
C GLN A 187 13.80 3.97 6.04
N LEU A 188 14.30 4.03 4.82
CA LEU A 188 13.80 3.25 3.68
C LEU A 188 14.95 2.39 3.16
N ASN A 189 14.83 1.07 3.35
CA ASN A 189 15.79 0.12 2.78
C ASN A 189 15.30 -0.34 1.40
N ALA A 190 16.17 -0.34 0.43
CA ALA A 190 15.94 -0.72 -0.96
C ALA A 190 16.86 -1.85 -1.45
N ASP A 191 17.62 -2.49 -0.56
CA ASP A 191 18.64 -3.48 -0.93
C ASP A 191 18.05 -4.79 -1.48
N PHE A 192 16.77 -5.07 -1.17
CA PHE A 192 16.12 -6.36 -1.45
C PHE A 192 14.94 -6.25 -2.43
N ILE A 193 14.94 -5.24 -3.30
CA ILE A 193 13.88 -5.04 -4.30
C ILE A 193 13.79 -6.23 -5.29
N GLY A 194 14.92 -6.90 -5.53
CA GLY A 194 15.03 -7.97 -6.52
C GLY A 194 14.80 -7.46 -7.95
N ALA A 195 14.20 -8.28 -8.80
CA ALA A 195 13.99 -7.97 -10.22
C ALA A 195 12.88 -6.93 -10.50
N GLY A 196 12.29 -6.33 -9.45
CA GLY A 196 11.26 -5.28 -9.56
C GLY A 196 9.83 -5.76 -9.26
N TYR A 197 8.85 -4.94 -9.67
CA TYR A 197 7.43 -5.18 -9.39
C TYR A 197 6.92 -6.49 -10.00
N ALA A 198 6.25 -7.30 -9.18
CA ALA A 198 5.67 -8.59 -9.55
C ALA A 198 6.66 -9.57 -10.21
N ARG A 199 7.96 -9.38 -9.97
CA ARG A 199 9.01 -10.32 -10.34
C ARG A 199 9.61 -10.92 -9.07
N PHE A 200 9.70 -12.24 -9.05
CA PHE A 200 10.19 -13.00 -7.92
C PHE A 200 10.91 -14.27 -8.41
N ASP A 201 11.92 -14.68 -7.68
CA ASP A 201 12.68 -15.89 -7.90
C ASP A 201 12.10 -17.06 -7.08
N THR A 202 12.67 -18.22 -7.28
CA THR A 202 12.28 -19.46 -6.58
C THR A 202 12.52 -19.33 -5.07
N GLN A 203 13.60 -18.66 -4.66
CA GLN A 203 13.94 -18.49 -3.24
C GLN A 203 12.86 -17.71 -2.49
N LEU A 204 12.35 -16.60 -3.05
CA LEU A 204 11.27 -15.84 -2.46
C LEU A 204 9.95 -16.64 -2.42
N LEU A 205 9.67 -17.44 -3.46
CA LEU A 205 8.49 -18.30 -3.47
C LEU A 205 8.55 -19.36 -2.38
N ASP A 206 9.70 -20.02 -2.22
CA ASP A 206 9.90 -21.04 -1.20
C ASP A 206 9.81 -20.45 0.21
N PHE A 207 10.37 -19.25 0.42
CA PHE A 207 10.18 -18.49 1.65
C PHE A 207 8.69 -18.21 1.95
N CYS A 208 7.92 -17.75 0.96
CA CYS A 208 6.48 -17.51 1.15
C CYS A 208 5.72 -18.81 1.50
N ARG A 209 6.11 -19.95 0.89
CA ARG A 209 5.52 -21.27 1.20
C ARG A 209 5.85 -21.72 2.62
N GLU A 210 7.10 -21.51 3.04
CA GLU A 210 7.54 -21.80 4.41
C GLU A 210 6.76 -20.98 5.44
N MET A 211 6.60 -19.67 5.20
CA MET A 211 5.78 -18.80 6.05
C MET A 211 4.32 -19.25 6.10
N ALA A 212 3.76 -19.70 5.00
CA ALA A 212 2.39 -20.22 4.96
C ALA A 212 2.23 -21.51 5.81
N GLN A 213 3.24 -22.37 5.87
CA GLN A 213 3.26 -23.55 6.76
C GLN A 213 3.23 -23.14 8.25
N GLN A 214 3.75 -21.97 8.58
CA GLN A 214 3.68 -21.36 9.91
C GLN A 214 2.43 -20.49 10.12
N HIS A 215 1.43 -20.63 9.28
CA HIS A 215 0.18 -19.83 9.29
C HIS A 215 0.37 -18.32 9.08
N LEU A 216 1.51 -17.90 8.55
CA LEU A 216 1.77 -16.53 8.16
C LEU A 216 1.67 -16.39 6.63
N PHE A 217 0.49 -15.93 6.16
CA PHE A 217 0.20 -15.81 4.73
C PHE A 217 0.71 -14.49 4.17
N VAL A 218 1.84 -14.53 3.48
CA VAL A 218 2.44 -13.39 2.77
C VAL A 218 2.52 -13.71 1.27
N GLU A 219 2.35 -12.69 0.43
CA GLU A 219 2.39 -12.85 -1.02
C GLU A 219 3.71 -12.27 -1.61
N PRO A 220 4.24 -12.83 -2.72
CA PRO A 220 5.59 -12.54 -3.17
C PRO A 220 5.77 -11.16 -3.83
N VAL A 221 4.67 -10.41 -4.08
CA VAL A 221 4.74 -9.10 -4.75
C VAL A 221 5.14 -7.99 -3.78
N TYR A 222 4.57 -7.99 -2.56
CA TYR A 222 4.74 -6.94 -1.54
C TYR A 222 5.19 -7.51 -0.20
N THR A 223 4.29 -8.16 0.53
CA THR A 223 4.52 -8.49 1.94
C THR A 223 5.53 -9.60 2.14
N GLY A 224 5.55 -10.61 1.28
CA GLY A 224 6.56 -11.67 1.31
C GLY A 224 7.94 -11.14 1.00
N LYS A 225 8.07 -10.26 -0.02
CA LYS A 225 9.34 -9.62 -0.36
C LYS A 225 9.87 -8.76 0.79
N ALA A 226 9.00 -7.98 1.42
CA ALA A 226 9.39 -7.14 2.54
C ALA A 226 9.75 -7.96 3.78
N LEU A 227 8.99 -9.01 4.10
CA LEU A 227 9.33 -9.89 5.22
C LEU A 227 10.65 -10.64 4.97
N TYR A 228 10.88 -11.12 3.75
CA TYR A 228 12.15 -11.70 3.36
C TYR A 228 13.32 -10.72 3.56
N ALA A 229 13.17 -9.47 3.10
CA ALA A 229 14.15 -8.41 3.31
C ALA A 229 14.44 -8.17 4.80
N LEU A 230 13.39 -8.12 5.63
CA LEU A 230 13.53 -7.98 7.08
C LEU A 230 14.33 -9.12 7.69
N MET A 231 14.03 -10.37 7.32
CA MET A 231 14.77 -11.55 7.82
C MET A 231 16.23 -11.53 7.38
N GLN A 232 16.53 -11.07 6.15
CA GLN A 232 17.92 -10.90 5.70
C GLN A 232 18.67 -9.82 6.51
N LEU A 233 18.02 -8.69 6.80
CA LEU A 233 18.62 -7.64 7.64
C LEU A 233 18.90 -8.11 9.07
N ILE A 234 18.01 -8.91 9.63
CA ILE A 234 18.20 -9.54 10.97
C ILE A 234 19.39 -10.52 10.91
N ALA A 235 19.42 -11.42 9.94
CA ALA A 235 20.48 -12.41 9.78
C ALA A 235 21.86 -11.77 9.57
N GLN A 236 21.91 -10.62 8.89
CA GLN A 236 23.12 -9.83 8.66
C GLN A 236 23.47 -8.89 9.84
N GLN A 237 22.72 -8.96 10.95
CA GLN A 237 22.92 -8.10 12.13
C GLN A 237 22.91 -6.59 11.82
N LYS A 238 22.15 -6.18 10.78
CA LYS A 238 22.02 -4.78 10.37
C LYS A 238 20.95 -4.01 11.14
N LEU A 239 20.22 -4.66 12.04
CA LEU A 239 19.21 -4.05 12.88
C LEU A 239 19.57 -4.20 14.35
N SER A 240 19.51 -3.11 15.10
CA SER A 240 19.78 -3.09 16.55
C SER A 240 18.54 -3.27 17.43
N ALA A 241 17.34 -3.33 16.82
CA ALA A 241 16.09 -3.46 17.53
C ALA A 241 15.94 -4.84 18.19
N ARG A 242 15.40 -4.84 19.43
CA ARG A 242 15.14 -6.07 20.20
C ARG A 242 13.75 -6.63 19.93
N ARG A 243 12.78 -5.76 19.69
CA ARG A 243 11.39 -6.11 19.35
C ARG A 243 10.99 -5.42 18.05
N ILE A 244 10.58 -6.22 17.10
CA ILE A 244 10.22 -5.75 15.77
C ILE A 244 8.76 -6.10 15.50
N SER A 245 7.95 -5.11 15.13
CA SER A 245 6.60 -5.31 14.61
C SER A 245 6.60 -5.19 13.10
N PHE A 246 6.14 -6.22 12.40
CA PHE A 246 5.98 -6.19 10.94
C PHE A 246 4.51 -6.00 10.60
N PHE A 247 4.21 -4.86 10.00
CA PHE A 247 2.84 -4.48 9.62
C PHE A 247 2.54 -4.90 8.18
N HIS A 248 1.57 -5.80 8.01
CA HIS A 248 1.15 -6.29 6.70
C HIS A 248 -0.37 -6.36 6.47
#